data_880c8a285772f642479dbfcb7f417b81
#
_entry.id   880c8a285772f642479dbfcb7f417b81
#
_cell.length_a   1.000
_cell.length_b   1.000
_cell.length_c   1.000
_cell.angle_alpha   90.00
_cell.angle_beta   90.00
_cell.angle_gamma   90.00
#
_symmetry.space_group_name_H-M   'P 1'
#
loop_
_entity.id
_entity.type
_entity.pdbx_description
1 polymer ?
#
loop_
_entity_poly.entity_id
_entity_poly.type
_entity_poly.pdbx_seq_one_letter_code
_entity_poly.pdbx_strand_id
1 'polypeptide(L)'
;MTRFDRGYSEMTLSRLAVLSGAREAVIHKEYHLSSADPTVVGTDNVVPIGRTNYDVADQLANLGMEAIHPRAAKGLRQASIPLRIKNTFEPEHRRTLITPTYVSDAPCVEIIAGCSGVYLFEIFDQDMMGNMATYDREVLQLIERFKAGIVTKDINANTITHYLATNLKTIKRIRESLQQRYPDAETRVRKVAVVSAIGSDLQVPGLLARAVGAIADADITILAMHQSMRQVDMQFIVEEEAYQAAVCALHRGLIEV
;
A
#
# COMPACT_ATOMS: atom_id res chain seq x y z
N MET A 1 -16.98 -21.16 13.69
CA MET A 1 -17.30 -20.67 12.33
C MET A 1 -16.09 -19.88 11.82
N THR A 2 -15.35 -20.44 10.89
CA THR A 2 -14.28 -19.73 10.19
C THR A 2 -14.92 -18.60 9.41
N ARG A 3 -14.57 -17.36 9.73
CA ARG A 3 -15.00 -16.18 8.97
C ARG A 3 -14.40 -16.32 7.58
N PHE A 4 -15.24 -16.44 6.58
CA PHE A 4 -14.83 -16.40 5.19
C PHE A 4 -14.31 -14.99 4.88
N ASP A 5 -13.03 -14.88 4.54
CA ASP A 5 -12.39 -13.67 4.10
C ASP A 5 -12.63 -13.50 2.58
N ARG A 6 -12.49 -12.29 2.04
CA ARG A 6 -12.60 -12.07 0.59
C ARG A 6 -11.49 -12.81 -0.17
N GLY A 7 -11.65 -13.01 -1.48
CA GLY A 7 -10.59 -13.54 -2.35
C GLY A 7 -10.59 -15.06 -2.55
N TYR A 8 -11.65 -15.78 -2.16
CA TYR A 8 -11.69 -17.26 -2.36
C TYR A 8 -11.58 -17.70 -3.81
N SER A 9 -12.25 -16.99 -4.73
CA SER A 9 -12.17 -17.28 -6.16
C SER A 9 -10.74 -17.13 -6.66
N GLU A 10 -10.06 -16.09 -6.25
CA GLU A 10 -8.66 -15.82 -6.62
C GLU A 10 -7.72 -16.85 -6.00
N MET A 11 -7.94 -17.24 -4.75
CA MET A 11 -7.16 -18.30 -4.09
C MET A 11 -7.38 -19.66 -4.75
N THR A 12 -8.63 -19.98 -5.13
CA THR A 12 -8.96 -21.22 -5.84
C THR A 12 -8.29 -21.24 -7.20
N LEU A 13 -8.37 -20.12 -7.97
CA LEU A 13 -7.68 -19.97 -9.24
C LEU A 13 -6.16 -20.19 -9.10
N SER A 14 -5.54 -19.50 -8.13
CA SER A 14 -4.10 -19.64 -7.87
C SER A 14 -3.73 -21.08 -7.54
N ARG A 15 -4.49 -21.73 -6.65
CA ARG A 15 -4.24 -23.13 -6.27
C ARG A 15 -4.36 -24.08 -7.46
N LEU A 16 -5.42 -23.94 -8.26
CA LEU A 16 -5.61 -24.75 -9.47
C LEU A 16 -4.51 -24.51 -10.49
N ALA A 17 -4.14 -23.25 -10.74
CA ALA A 17 -3.07 -22.92 -11.67
C ALA A 17 -1.73 -23.55 -11.24
N VAL A 18 -1.39 -23.50 -9.95
CA VAL A 18 -0.17 -24.11 -9.42
C VAL A 18 -0.21 -25.64 -9.54
N LEU A 19 -1.31 -26.28 -9.15
CA LEU A 19 -1.44 -27.74 -9.18
C LEU A 19 -1.45 -28.31 -10.60
N SER A 20 -2.00 -27.59 -11.57
CA SER A 20 -2.06 -28.02 -12.97
C SER A 20 -0.82 -27.64 -13.80
N GLY A 21 0.10 -26.85 -13.22
CA GLY A 21 1.23 -26.30 -13.97
C GLY A 21 0.79 -25.39 -15.12
N ALA A 22 -0.23 -24.55 -14.86
CA ALA A 22 -0.81 -23.68 -15.87
C ALA A 22 0.23 -22.71 -16.45
N ARG A 23 0.14 -22.44 -17.76
CA ARG A 23 1.02 -21.46 -18.43
C ARG A 23 0.72 -20.02 -18.02
N GLU A 24 -0.53 -19.72 -17.67
CA GLU A 24 -1.02 -18.41 -17.28
C GLU A 24 -2.28 -18.56 -16.43
N ALA A 25 -2.47 -17.69 -15.44
CA ALA A 25 -3.72 -17.52 -14.73
C ALA A 25 -4.44 -16.26 -15.26
N VAL A 26 -5.76 -16.33 -15.45
CA VAL A 26 -6.55 -15.19 -15.96
C VAL A 26 -7.67 -14.86 -14.99
N ILE A 27 -7.76 -13.58 -14.60
CA ILE A 27 -8.85 -13.04 -13.80
C ILE A 27 -9.62 -12.01 -14.61
N HIS A 28 -10.93 -12.08 -14.59
CA HIS A 28 -11.80 -11.08 -15.15
C HIS A 28 -12.29 -10.15 -14.03
N LYS A 29 -12.12 -8.84 -14.21
CA LYS A 29 -12.59 -7.78 -13.34
C LYS A 29 -13.52 -6.82 -14.10
N GLU A 30 -14.14 -5.90 -13.40
CA GLU A 30 -15.07 -4.92 -13.98
C GLU A 30 -14.35 -3.67 -14.50
N TYR A 31 -13.05 -3.54 -14.24
CA TYR A 31 -12.21 -2.38 -14.60
C TYR A 31 -10.78 -2.82 -14.93
N HIS A 32 -10.04 -1.93 -15.57
CA HIS A 32 -8.61 -2.08 -15.80
C HIS A 32 -7.80 -1.74 -14.55
N LEU A 33 -6.64 -2.36 -14.39
CA LEU A 33 -5.63 -1.80 -13.51
C LEU A 33 -5.07 -0.55 -14.19
N SER A 34 -5.20 0.59 -13.53
CA SER A 34 -4.87 1.91 -14.09
C SER A 34 -3.84 2.64 -13.24
N SER A 35 -3.25 3.67 -13.81
CA SER A 35 -2.22 4.51 -13.18
C SER A 35 -2.68 5.24 -11.90
N ALA A 36 -3.98 5.40 -11.70
CA ALA A 36 -4.60 5.87 -10.47
C ALA A 36 -6.09 5.49 -10.45
N ASP A 37 -6.79 5.83 -9.36
CA ASP A 37 -8.25 5.72 -9.28
C ASP A 37 -8.90 6.76 -10.21
N PRO A 38 -9.64 6.34 -11.25
CA PRO A 38 -10.30 7.25 -12.20
C PRO A 38 -11.34 8.16 -11.54
N THR A 39 -11.88 7.78 -10.38
CA THR A 39 -12.83 8.63 -9.64
C THR A 39 -12.15 9.82 -8.96
N VAL A 40 -10.83 9.75 -8.75
CA VAL A 40 -10.03 10.80 -8.11
C VAL A 40 -9.37 11.70 -9.14
N VAL A 41 -8.70 11.11 -10.15
CA VAL A 41 -7.91 11.89 -11.13
C VAL A 41 -8.67 12.19 -12.43
N GLY A 42 -9.85 11.60 -12.61
CA GLY A 42 -10.65 11.68 -13.83
C GLY A 42 -10.36 10.55 -14.82
N THR A 43 -11.42 10.09 -15.49
CA THR A 43 -11.35 8.93 -16.41
C THR A 43 -10.43 9.17 -17.60
N ASP A 44 -10.31 10.41 -18.07
CA ASP A 44 -9.54 10.78 -19.25
C ASP A 44 -8.03 10.89 -18.95
N ASN A 45 -7.65 10.97 -17.67
CA ASN A 45 -6.25 11.15 -17.24
C ASN A 45 -5.58 9.81 -16.86
N VAL A 46 -6.35 8.76 -16.60
CA VAL A 46 -5.77 7.46 -16.21
C VAL A 46 -5.21 6.71 -17.40
N VAL A 47 -4.05 6.10 -17.20
CA VAL A 47 -3.39 5.22 -18.17
C VAL A 47 -3.57 3.78 -17.72
N PRO A 48 -4.18 2.89 -18.54
CA PRO A 48 -4.25 1.48 -18.24
C PRO A 48 -2.87 0.83 -18.21
N ILE A 49 -2.59 0.04 -17.18
CA ILE A 49 -1.32 -0.64 -17.00
C ILE A 49 -1.26 -1.89 -17.88
N GLY A 50 -0.35 -1.89 -18.86
CA GLY A 50 -0.18 -3.02 -19.77
C GLY A 50 0.60 -4.18 -19.15
N ARG A 51 1.63 -3.88 -18.36
CA ARG A 51 2.49 -4.88 -17.73
C ARG A 51 3.06 -4.36 -16.42
N THR A 52 3.17 -5.23 -15.43
CA THR A 52 3.81 -4.93 -14.14
C THR A 52 4.29 -6.22 -13.45
N ASN A 53 4.75 -6.14 -12.21
CA ASN A 53 5.22 -7.31 -11.46
C ASN A 53 4.43 -7.54 -10.17
N TYR A 54 4.72 -8.66 -9.49
CA TYR A 54 4.06 -9.02 -8.23
C TYR A 54 4.45 -8.10 -7.06
N ASP A 55 5.61 -7.44 -7.08
CA ASP A 55 5.99 -6.51 -6.02
C ASP A 55 5.09 -5.27 -6.05
N VAL A 56 4.78 -4.75 -7.24
CA VAL A 56 3.81 -3.65 -7.43
C VAL A 56 2.41 -4.08 -6.97
N ALA A 57 1.97 -5.30 -7.35
CA ALA A 57 0.67 -5.83 -6.92
C ALA A 57 0.56 -5.98 -5.39
N ASP A 58 1.64 -6.37 -4.71
CA ASP A 58 1.71 -6.45 -3.26
C ASP A 58 1.58 -5.07 -2.59
N GLN A 59 2.21 -4.02 -3.16
CA GLN A 59 2.06 -2.65 -2.65
C GLN A 59 0.63 -2.13 -2.80
N LEU A 60 -0.02 -2.39 -3.93
CA LEU A 60 -1.43 -2.04 -4.13
C LEU A 60 -2.33 -2.71 -3.09
N ALA A 61 -2.11 -4.01 -2.82
CA ALA A 61 -2.87 -4.75 -1.83
C ALA A 61 -2.70 -4.19 -0.41
N ASN A 62 -1.48 -3.75 -0.06
CA ASN A 62 -1.19 -3.11 1.23
C ASN A 62 -1.98 -1.80 1.44
N LEU A 63 -2.29 -1.09 0.36
CA LEU A 63 -3.10 0.13 0.37
C LEU A 63 -4.61 -0.13 0.21
N GLY A 64 -5.02 -1.39 0.19
CA GLY A 64 -6.42 -1.79 0.02
C GLY A 64 -6.92 -1.77 -1.42
N MET A 65 -6.05 -1.54 -2.39
CA MET A 65 -6.33 -1.59 -3.83
C MET A 65 -5.91 -2.96 -4.39
N GLU A 66 -6.69 -3.99 -4.13
CA GLU A 66 -6.31 -5.36 -4.51
C GLU A 66 -6.46 -5.62 -6.01
N ALA A 67 -5.33 -5.63 -6.74
CA ALA A 67 -5.27 -6.22 -8.08
C ALA A 67 -5.56 -7.73 -8.02
N ILE A 68 -5.02 -8.40 -7.00
CA ILE A 68 -5.24 -9.80 -6.65
C ILE A 68 -5.03 -9.97 -5.13
N HIS A 69 -5.74 -10.91 -4.52
CA HIS A 69 -5.56 -11.24 -3.11
C HIS A 69 -4.09 -11.67 -2.83
N PRO A 70 -3.40 -11.13 -1.81
CA PRO A 70 -1.95 -11.35 -1.57
C PRO A 70 -1.54 -12.83 -1.47
N ARG A 71 -2.38 -13.67 -0.84
CA ARG A 71 -2.12 -15.11 -0.74
C ARG A 71 -2.18 -15.83 -2.09
N ALA A 72 -3.05 -15.37 -3.00
CA ALA A 72 -3.15 -15.89 -4.35
C ALA A 72 -1.95 -15.43 -5.19
N ALA A 73 -1.57 -14.17 -5.11
CA ALA A 73 -0.37 -13.61 -5.72
C ALA A 73 0.89 -14.38 -5.31
N LYS A 74 1.06 -14.65 -4.01
CA LYS A 74 2.18 -15.45 -3.49
C LYS A 74 2.30 -16.82 -4.16
N GLY A 75 1.20 -17.55 -4.28
CA GLY A 75 1.18 -18.87 -4.90
C GLY A 75 1.63 -18.85 -6.37
N LEU A 76 1.08 -17.92 -7.16
CA LEU A 76 1.43 -17.75 -8.56
C LEU A 76 2.89 -17.30 -8.73
N ARG A 77 3.34 -16.35 -7.93
CA ARG A 77 4.73 -15.85 -7.92
C ARG A 77 5.73 -16.98 -7.64
N GLN A 78 5.50 -17.79 -6.62
CA GLN A 78 6.39 -18.91 -6.25
C GLN A 78 6.47 -19.97 -7.34
N ALA A 79 5.37 -20.19 -8.07
CA ALA A 79 5.31 -21.12 -9.20
C ALA A 79 5.75 -20.47 -10.53
N SER A 80 6.15 -19.20 -10.51
CA SER A 80 6.50 -18.41 -11.71
C SER A 80 5.39 -18.39 -12.77
N ILE A 81 4.13 -18.44 -12.36
CA ILE A 81 2.97 -18.39 -13.24
C ILE A 81 2.55 -16.92 -13.45
N PRO A 82 2.51 -16.43 -14.71
CA PRO A 82 1.99 -15.11 -15.02
C PRO A 82 0.50 -14.98 -14.67
N LEU A 83 0.08 -13.81 -14.22
CA LEU A 83 -1.32 -13.46 -13.99
C LEU A 83 -1.75 -12.41 -15.02
N ARG A 84 -2.88 -12.66 -15.69
CA ARG A 84 -3.51 -11.69 -16.57
C ARG A 84 -4.81 -11.16 -15.97
N ILE A 85 -4.90 -9.85 -15.85
CA ILE A 85 -6.14 -9.15 -15.45
C ILE A 85 -6.80 -8.62 -16.72
N LYS A 86 -8.08 -8.96 -16.91
CA LYS A 86 -8.91 -8.53 -18.04
C LYS A 86 -10.12 -7.75 -17.54
N ASN A 87 -10.48 -6.69 -18.26
CA ASN A 87 -11.79 -6.07 -18.09
C ASN A 87 -12.84 -6.91 -18.83
N THR A 88 -13.87 -7.33 -18.13
CA THR A 88 -14.96 -8.15 -18.69
C THR A 88 -15.76 -7.39 -19.75
N PHE A 89 -15.90 -6.08 -19.58
CA PHE A 89 -16.71 -5.22 -20.47
C PHE A 89 -15.94 -4.69 -21.68
N GLU A 90 -14.59 -4.84 -21.67
CA GLU A 90 -13.72 -4.40 -22.75
C GLU A 90 -12.77 -5.52 -23.19
N PRO A 91 -13.29 -6.58 -23.83
CA PRO A 91 -12.51 -7.79 -24.16
C PRO A 91 -11.36 -7.55 -25.14
N GLU A 92 -11.47 -6.54 -26.01
CA GLU A 92 -10.46 -6.17 -27.01
C GLU A 92 -9.34 -5.27 -26.46
N HIS A 93 -9.51 -4.71 -25.27
CA HIS A 93 -8.51 -3.81 -24.66
C HIS A 93 -7.22 -4.57 -24.30
N ARG A 94 -6.08 -3.84 -24.34
CA ARG A 94 -4.79 -4.31 -23.78
C ARG A 94 -4.98 -4.65 -22.31
N ARG A 95 -4.58 -5.83 -21.93
CA ARG A 95 -4.79 -6.45 -20.62
C ARG A 95 -3.58 -6.19 -19.76
N THR A 96 -3.73 -6.13 -18.42
CA THR A 96 -2.59 -6.08 -17.52
C THR A 96 -1.99 -7.49 -17.36
N LEU A 97 -0.70 -7.62 -17.64
CA LEU A 97 0.07 -8.84 -17.40
C LEU A 97 1.01 -8.62 -16.18
N ILE A 98 0.81 -9.40 -15.13
CA ILE A 98 1.66 -9.40 -13.94
C ILE A 98 2.60 -10.61 -14.00
N THR A 99 3.90 -10.36 -13.95
CA THR A 99 4.92 -11.42 -14.01
C THR A 99 5.92 -11.31 -12.86
N PRO A 100 6.62 -12.40 -12.47
CA PRO A 100 7.58 -12.36 -11.36
C PRO A 100 8.79 -11.47 -11.60
N THR A 101 9.21 -11.32 -12.86
CA THR A 101 10.51 -10.76 -13.24
C THR A 101 10.41 -9.48 -14.06
N TYR A 102 9.22 -8.94 -14.27
CA TYR A 102 9.09 -7.71 -15.03
C TYR A 102 9.72 -6.54 -14.27
N VAL A 103 10.48 -5.77 -15.00
CA VAL A 103 11.00 -4.46 -14.62
C VAL A 103 10.74 -3.55 -15.81
N SER A 104 10.34 -2.33 -15.58
CA SER A 104 10.10 -1.34 -16.65
C SER A 104 11.39 -1.07 -17.43
N ASP A 105 11.30 -0.90 -18.75
CA ASP A 105 12.45 -0.61 -19.61
C ASP A 105 13.12 0.73 -19.26
N ALA A 106 12.34 1.65 -18.69
CA ALA A 106 12.82 2.89 -18.11
C ALA A 106 12.25 3.02 -16.69
N PRO A 107 13.09 3.30 -15.67
CA PRO A 107 12.61 3.51 -14.30
C PRO A 107 11.58 4.63 -14.25
N CYS A 108 10.39 4.34 -13.76
CA CYS A 108 9.29 5.30 -13.72
C CYS A 108 8.25 4.91 -12.65
N VAL A 109 7.44 5.89 -12.26
CA VAL A 109 6.21 5.64 -11.51
C VAL A 109 5.15 5.11 -12.47
N GLU A 110 4.58 3.96 -12.13
CA GLU A 110 3.54 3.30 -12.91
C GLU A 110 2.13 3.63 -12.37
N ILE A 111 2.00 3.70 -11.05
CA ILE A 111 0.72 3.82 -10.36
C ILE A 111 0.84 4.78 -9.17
N ILE A 112 -0.15 5.67 -9.03
CA ILE A 112 -0.40 6.41 -7.79
C ILE A 112 -1.59 5.76 -7.09
N ALA A 113 -1.34 5.25 -5.89
CA ALA A 113 -2.35 4.61 -5.08
C ALA A 113 -2.37 5.18 -3.67
N GLY A 114 -3.43 4.95 -2.92
CA GLY A 114 -3.45 5.40 -1.54
C GLY A 114 -4.68 4.95 -0.79
N CYS A 115 -4.66 5.19 0.50
CA CYS A 115 -5.80 4.96 1.37
C CYS A 115 -5.98 6.11 2.35
N SER A 116 -7.22 6.51 2.56
CA SER A 116 -7.65 7.45 3.58
C SER A 116 -8.22 6.73 4.79
N GLY A 117 -8.49 7.43 5.88
CA GLY A 117 -9.06 6.83 7.09
C GLY A 117 -8.06 6.02 7.91
N VAL A 118 -6.78 6.19 7.66
CA VAL A 118 -5.70 5.56 8.42
C VAL A 118 -5.50 6.30 9.73
N TYR A 119 -5.31 5.56 10.81
CA TYR A 119 -4.96 6.16 12.10
C TYR A 119 -3.46 6.07 12.33
N LEU A 120 -2.80 7.24 12.41
CA LEU A 120 -1.49 7.38 13.01
C LEU A 120 -1.65 7.16 14.51
N PHE A 121 -0.94 6.18 15.04
CA PHE A 121 -0.82 5.88 16.46
C PHE A 121 0.65 5.96 16.86
N GLU A 122 1.02 7.03 17.52
CA GLU A 122 2.38 7.33 17.97
C GLU A 122 2.51 7.09 19.47
N ILE A 123 3.64 6.50 19.83
CA ILE A 123 4.06 6.27 21.21
C ILE A 123 5.43 6.87 21.37
N PHE A 124 5.56 7.74 22.36
CA PHE A 124 6.82 8.31 22.80
C PHE A 124 7.08 7.94 24.25
N ASP A 125 8.30 7.48 24.54
CA ASP A 125 8.74 7.20 25.89
C ASP A 125 10.28 7.34 25.96
N GLN A 126 10.79 8.07 26.96
CA GLN A 126 12.24 8.21 27.15
C GLN A 126 12.90 6.88 27.50
N ASP A 127 12.22 6.01 28.25
CA ASP A 127 12.71 4.69 28.65
C ASP A 127 12.73 3.68 27.48
N MET A 128 12.19 4.06 26.32
CA MET A 128 12.25 3.28 25.10
C MET A 128 13.69 3.14 24.57
N MET A 129 14.57 4.09 24.87
CA MET A 129 15.99 3.99 24.50
C MET A 129 16.63 2.78 25.18
N GLY A 130 17.19 1.88 24.35
CA GLY A 130 17.75 0.60 24.82
C GLY A 130 16.72 -0.53 25.00
N ASN A 131 15.41 -0.21 25.03
CA ASN A 131 14.32 -1.17 25.20
C ASN A 131 13.35 -1.20 24.00
N MET A 132 13.69 -0.56 22.89
CA MET A 132 12.84 -0.39 21.70
C MET A 132 12.18 -1.69 21.24
N ALA A 133 12.93 -2.79 21.19
CA ALA A 133 12.43 -4.08 20.74
C ALA A 133 11.32 -4.65 21.65
N THR A 134 11.33 -4.31 22.93
CA THR A 134 10.27 -4.73 23.87
C THR A 134 9.01 -3.94 23.65
N TYR A 135 9.12 -2.60 23.54
CA TYR A 135 7.98 -1.72 23.22
C TYR A 135 7.35 -2.11 21.88
N ASP A 136 8.15 -2.25 20.81
CA ASP A 136 7.65 -2.62 19.49
C ASP A 136 6.88 -3.95 19.50
N ARG A 137 7.44 -4.98 20.14
CA ARG A 137 6.79 -6.28 20.27
C ARG A 137 5.46 -6.20 21.01
N GLU A 138 5.38 -5.46 22.11
CA GLU A 138 4.16 -5.35 22.91
C GLU A 138 3.07 -4.57 22.16
N VAL A 139 3.45 -3.50 21.46
CA VAL A 139 2.52 -2.77 20.60
C VAL A 139 1.99 -3.63 19.47
N LEU A 140 2.87 -4.38 18.79
CA LEU A 140 2.46 -5.32 17.75
C LEU A 140 1.50 -6.40 18.27
N GLN A 141 1.74 -6.92 19.47
CA GLN A 141 0.83 -7.87 20.10
C GLN A 141 -0.57 -7.27 20.37
N LEU A 142 -0.64 -6.01 20.78
CA LEU A 142 -1.91 -5.31 20.95
C LEU A 142 -2.63 -5.09 19.62
N ILE A 143 -1.90 -4.64 18.60
CA ILE A 143 -2.41 -4.45 17.24
C ILE A 143 -2.99 -5.77 16.70
N GLU A 144 -2.27 -6.87 16.84
CA GLU A 144 -2.71 -8.22 16.44
C GLU A 144 -3.94 -8.68 17.24
N ARG A 145 -3.90 -8.53 18.58
CA ARG A 145 -5.01 -8.88 19.48
C ARG A 145 -6.31 -8.18 19.10
N PHE A 146 -6.23 -6.91 18.74
CA PHE A 146 -7.39 -6.12 18.33
C PHE A 146 -7.66 -6.17 16.83
N LYS A 147 -6.90 -6.96 16.06
CA LYS A 147 -7.06 -7.18 14.61
C LYS A 147 -7.03 -5.87 13.80
N ALA A 148 -6.18 -4.94 14.17
CA ALA A 148 -5.91 -3.75 13.37
C ALA A 148 -4.93 -4.11 12.24
N GLY A 149 -5.18 -3.61 11.02
CA GLY A 149 -4.25 -3.75 9.90
C GLY A 149 -3.12 -2.72 10.00
N ILE A 150 -1.88 -3.13 9.78
CA ILE A 150 -0.75 -2.20 9.69
C ILE A 150 -0.54 -1.87 8.22
N VAL A 151 -0.58 -0.57 7.86
CA VAL A 151 -0.25 -0.07 6.53
C VAL A 151 1.26 0.15 6.42
N THR A 152 1.82 0.90 7.36
CA THR A 152 3.26 1.12 7.50
C THR A 152 3.61 1.46 8.95
N LYS A 153 4.90 1.52 9.28
CA LYS A 153 5.36 1.98 10.59
C LYS A 153 6.72 2.65 10.49
N ASP A 154 6.98 3.58 11.39
CA ASP A 154 8.25 4.25 11.57
C ASP A 154 8.77 4.02 12.99
N ILE A 155 10.07 3.90 13.13
CA ILE A 155 10.76 3.77 14.41
C ILE A 155 11.87 4.80 14.47
N ASN A 156 11.90 5.58 15.54
CA ASN A 156 12.96 6.52 15.85
C ASN A 156 13.44 6.26 17.28
N ALA A 157 14.49 6.93 17.74
CA ALA A 157 15.21 6.66 18.99
C ALA A 157 14.32 6.34 20.21
N ASN A 158 13.22 7.04 20.38
CA ASN A 158 12.31 6.93 21.52
C ASN A 158 10.83 7.04 21.11
N THR A 159 10.56 6.82 19.84
CA THR A 159 9.22 6.95 19.25
C THR A 159 8.93 5.81 18.32
N ILE A 160 7.75 5.22 18.42
CA ILE A 160 7.22 4.25 17.46
C ILE A 160 5.91 4.81 16.93
N THR A 161 5.79 4.91 15.61
CA THR A 161 4.58 5.33 14.92
C THR A 161 4.03 4.21 14.08
N HIS A 162 2.79 3.81 14.31
CA HIS A 162 2.07 2.85 13.48
C HIS A 162 0.97 3.57 12.71
N TYR A 163 0.86 3.25 11.42
CA TYR A 163 -0.22 3.71 10.56
C TYR A 163 -1.20 2.55 10.38
N LEU A 164 -2.39 2.66 10.98
CA LEU A 164 -3.31 1.55 11.18
C LEU A 164 -4.60 1.71 10.36
N ALA A 165 -4.89 0.74 9.51
CA ALA A 165 -6.18 0.58 8.86
C ALA A 165 -7.16 -0.08 9.86
N THR A 166 -7.90 0.74 10.60
CA THR A 166 -8.82 0.28 11.64
C THR A 166 -9.85 1.36 11.98
N ASN A 167 -10.65 1.17 13.01
CA ASN A 167 -11.62 2.16 13.49
C ASN A 167 -11.19 2.78 14.84
N LEU A 168 -11.78 3.94 15.16
CA LEU A 168 -11.45 4.70 16.37
C LEU A 168 -11.66 3.89 17.66
N LYS A 169 -12.66 2.99 17.69
CA LYS A 169 -12.92 2.13 18.86
C LYS A 169 -11.74 1.19 19.12
N THR A 170 -11.17 0.63 18.08
CA THR A 170 -9.99 -0.24 18.17
C THR A 170 -8.77 0.55 18.62
N ILE A 171 -8.54 1.75 18.08
CA ILE A 171 -7.45 2.64 18.52
C ILE A 171 -7.55 2.98 20.00
N LYS A 172 -8.75 3.33 20.49
CA LYS A 172 -8.95 3.62 21.92
C LYS A 172 -8.58 2.41 22.79
N ARG A 173 -8.97 1.19 22.39
CA ARG A 173 -8.63 -0.04 23.13
C ARG A 173 -7.12 -0.32 23.15
N ILE A 174 -6.44 -0.10 22.03
CA ILE A 174 -4.97 -0.25 21.94
C ILE A 174 -4.33 0.77 22.91
N ARG A 175 -4.76 2.03 22.85
CA ARG A 175 -4.23 3.10 23.71
C ARG A 175 -4.44 2.82 25.20
N GLU A 176 -5.65 2.42 25.60
CA GLU A 176 -5.97 2.09 27.00
C GLU A 176 -5.12 0.91 27.51
N SER A 177 -4.97 -0.13 26.70
CA SER A 177 -4.14 -1.29 27.07
C SER A 177 -2.66 -0.93 27.20
N LEU A 178 -2.17 -0.05 26.31
CA LEU A 178 -0.79 0.43 26.35
C LEU A 178 -0.55 1.33 27.58
N GLN A 179 -1.47 2.24 27.87
CA GLN A 179 -1.38 3.16 29.00
C GLN A 179 -1.36 2.43 30.36
N GLN A 180 -2.06 1.29 30.46
CA GLN A 180 -1.98 0.42 31.64
C GLN A 180 -0.59 -0.22 31.81
N ARG A 181 0.10 -0.49 30.72
CA ARG A 181 1.41 -1.15 30.69
C ARG A 181 2.55 -0.13 30.86
N TYR A 182 2.40 1.02 30.22
CA TYR A 182 3.36 2.13 30.20
C TYR A 182 2.65 3.43 30.58
N PRO A 183 2.44 3.67 31.89
CA PRO A 183 1.67 4.83 32.37
C PRO A 183 2.29 6.18 31.97
N ASP A 184 3.62 6.22 31.88
CA ASP A 184 4.39 7.44 31.60
C ASP A 184 4.60 7.68 30.09
N ALA A 185 4.25 6.70 29.24
CA ALA A 185 4.36 6.85 27.80
C ALA A 185 3.32 7.84 27.25
N GLU A 186 3.78 8.80 26.47
CA GLU A 186 2.91 9.70 25.74
C GLU A 186 2.37 9.02 24.48
N THR A 187 1.07 9.17 24.21
CA THR A 187 0.45 8.64 23.01
C THR A 187 -0.26 9.73 22.22
N ARG A 188 -0.05 9.75 20.89
CA ARG A 188 -0.78 10.60 19.96
C ARG A 188 -1.58 9.77 18.98
N VAL A 189 -2.77 10.25 18.66
CA VAL A 189 -3.65 9.63 17.66
C VAL A 189 -4.10 10.71 16.69
N ARG A 190 -3.93 10.47 15.41
CA ARG A 190 -4.35 11.38 14.34
C ARG A 190 -4.92 10.56 13.18
N LYS A 191 -5.90 11.10 12.50
CA LYS A 191 -6.41 10.52 11.26
C LYS A 191 -5.62 11.12 10.10
N VAL A 192 -5.10 10.26 9.23
CA VAL A 192 -4.22 10.65 8.13
C VAL A 192 -4.57 9.85 6.87
N ALA A 193 -3.99 10.26 5.75
CA ALA A 193 -3.98 9.48 4.52
C ALA A 193 -2.56 9.05 4.16
N VAL A 194 -2.46 7.90 3.50
CA VAL A 194 -1.22 7.39 2.91
C VAL A 194 -1.39 7.42 1.40
N VAL A 195 -0.48 8.07 0.70
CA VAL A 195 -0.42 8.09 -0.76
C VAL A 195 0.93 7.55 -1.21
N SER A 196 0.92 6.62 -2.16
CA SER A 196 2.13 5.97 -2.67
C SER A 196 2.29 6.20 -4.16
N ALA A 197 3.52 6.51 -4.56
CA ALA A 197 3.98 6.41 -5.93
C ALA A 197 4.69 5.06 -6.10
N ILE A 198 4.16 4.21 -6.99
CA ILE A 198 4.53 2.80 -7.10
C ILE A 198 5.01 2.51 -8.53
N GLY A 199 6.06 1.69 -8.65
CA GLY A 199 6.60 1.25 -9.93
C GLY A 199 7.46 0.01 -9.78
N SER A 200 7.71 -0.69 -10.87
CA SER A 200 8.56 -1.90 -10.89
C SER A 200 10.05 -1.56 -10.70
N ASP A 201 10.45 -0.34 -11.02
CA ASP A 201 11.78 0.23 -10.76
C ASP A 201 11.66 1.74 -10.54
N LEU A 202 12.02 2.19 -9.34
CA LEU A 202 12.07 3.60 -8.95
C LEU A 202 13.50 4.10 -8.71
N GLN A 203 14.52 3.36 -9.17
CA GLN A 203 15.93 3.66 -8.96
C GLN A 203 16.43 4.79 -9.88
N VAL A 204 15.80 5.94 -9.81
CA VAL A 204 16.18 7.13 -10.59
C VAL A 204 16.62 8.25 -9.68
N PRO A 205 17.82 8.80 -9.86
CA PRO A 205 18.21 10.01 -9.16
C PRO A 205 17.21 11.14 -9.43
N GLY A 206 16.76 11.80 -8.36
CA GLY A 206 15.83 12.93 -8.46
C GLY A 206 14.35 12.55 -8.52
N LEU A 207 13.97 11.27 -8.68
CA LEU A 207 12.56 10.87 -8.71
C LEU A 207 11.82 11.23 -7.42
N LEU A 208 12.46 10.95 -6.27
CA LEU A 208 11.93 11.34 -4.96
C LEU A 208 11.77 12.87 -4.84
N ALA A 209 12.76 13.64 -5.32
CA ALA A 209 12.68 15.10 -5.29
C ALA A 209 11.50 15.62 -6.14
N ARG A 210 11.26 15.01 -7.30
CA ARG A 210 10.08 15.34 -8.16
C ARG A 210 8.77 15.03 -7.44
N ALA A 211 8.68 13.87 -6.76
CA ALA A 211 7.49 13.50 -6.02
C ALA A 211 7.20 14.46 -4.86
N VAL A 212 8.23 14.81 -4.07
CA VAL A 212 8.12 15.81 -2.99
C VAL A 212 7.76 17.18 -3.56
N GLY A 213 8.40 17.58 -4.67
CA GLY A 213 8.09 18.83 -5.38
C GLY A 213 6.62 18.91 -5.81
N ALA A 214 6.10 17.85 -6.43
CA ALA A 214 4.70 17.80 -6.85
C ALA A 214 3.71 17.97 -5.70
N ILE A 215 4.00 17.39 -4.53
CA ILE A 215 3.19 17.56 -3.31
C ILE A 215 3.32 19.00 -2.77
N ALA A 216 4.54 19.53 -2.73
CA ALA A 216 4.81 20.88 -2.24
C ALA A 216 4.18 21.97 -3.14
N ASP A 217 4.23 21.81 -4.46
CA ASP A 217 3.61 22.73 -5.44
C ASP A 217 2.06 22.75 -5.32
N ALA A 218 1.49 21.72 -4.73
CA ALA A 218 0.06 21.66 -4.39
C ALA A 218 -0.27 22.22 -2.99
N ASP A 219 0.70 22.86 -2.31
CA ASP A 219 0.58 23.40 -0.94
C ASP A 219 0.17 22.33 0.10
N ILE A 220 0.65 21.10 -0.06
CA ILE A 220 0.35 19.98 0.83
C ILE A 220 1.55 19.69 1.72
N THR A 221 1.31 19.68 3.03
CA THR A 221 2.33 19.31 4.02
C THR A 221 2.50 17.80 4.07
N ILE A 222 3.75 17.32 3.90
CA ILE A 222 4.13 15.93 4.14
C ILE A 222 4.39 15.75 5.64
N LEU A 223 3.60 14.89 6.30
CA LEU A 223 3.75 14.60 7.74
C LEU A 223 4.87 13.59 8.01
N ALA A 224 5.00 12.60 7.15
CA ALA A 224 6.06 11.61 7.14
C ALA A 224 6.22 11.03 5.74
N MET A 225 7.38 10.38 5.50
CA MET A 225 7.69 9.78 4.22
C MET A 225 8.48 8.49 4.44
N HIS A 226 8.19 7.47 3.64
CA HIS A 226 8.89 6.20 3.66
C HIS A 226 9.25 5.73 2.26
N GLN A 227 10.48 5.27 2.07
CA GLN A 227 10.94 4.60 0.85
C GLN A 227 11.77 3.37 1.24
N SER A 228 11.35 2.19 0.80
CA SER A 228 12.06 0.96 1.10
C SER A 228 13.30 0.77 0.21
N MET A 229 14.25 -0.05 0.67
CA MET A 229 15.44 -0.44 -0.14
C MET A 229 15.07 -1.20 -1.42
N ARG A 230 13.85 -1.76 -1.51
CA ARG A 230 13.37 -2.41 -2.74
C ARG A 230 13.06 -1.43 -3.85
N GLN A 231 12.86 -0.14 -3.50
CA GLN A 231 12.59 0.96 -4.43
C GLN A 231 11.45 0.64 -5.44
N VAL A 232 10.37 0.07 -4.92
CA VAL A 232 9.14 -0.21 -5.68
C VAL A 232 8.00 0.72 -5.27
N ASP A 233 8.17 1.44 -4.15
CA ASP A 233 7.19 2.43 -3.67
C ASP A 233 7.86 3.58 -2.91
N MET A 234 7.22 4.74 -2.97
CA MET A 234 7.47 5.91 -2.14
C MET A 234 6.16 6.30 -1.49
N GLN A 235 6.08 6.19 -0.16
CA GLN A 235 4.88 6.48 0.62
C GLN A 235 4.98 7.88 1.22
N PHE A 236 3.90 8.65 1.09
CA PHE A 236 3.75 9.98 1.67
C PHE A 236 2.55 9.96 2.62
N ILE A 237 2.78 10.38 3.85
CA ILE A 237 1.73 10.56 4.85
C ILE A 237 1.31 12.01 4.82
N VAL A 238 0.04 12.25 4.61
CA VAL A 238 -0.54 13.59 4.52
C VAL A 238 -1.78 13.70 5.42
N GLU A 239 -2.30 14.89 5.59
CA GLU A 239 -3.59 15.08 6.25
C GLU A 239 -4.68 14.31 5.50
N GLU A 240 -5.67 13.81 6.24
CA GLU A 240 -6.81 13.07 5.67
C GLU A 240 -7.51 13.86 4.55
N GLU A 241 -7.72 15.14 4.77
CA GLU A 241 -8.42 16.06 3.86
C GLU A 241 -7.61 16.32 2.58
N ALA A 242 -6.29 16.16 2.63
CA ALA A 242 -5.40 16.37 1.48
C ALA A 242 -5.29 15.14 0.58
N TYR A 243 -5.93 14.01 0.92
CA TYR A 243 -5.79 12.73 0.20
C TYR A 243 -5.95 12.87 -1.32
N GLN A 244 -7.10 13.37 -1.77
CA GLN A 244 -7.40 13.47 -3.20
C GLN A 244 -6.47 14.43 -3.92
N ALA A 245 -6.17 15.58 -3.30
CA ALA A 245 -5.25 16.56 -3.84
C ALA A 245 -3.83 15.99 -4.00
N ALA A 246 -3.35 15.21 -3.02
CA ALA A 246 -2.05 14.56 -3.08
C ALA A 246 -1.98 13.49 -4.18
N VAL A 247 -3.03 12.67 -4.34
CA VAL A 247 -3.12 11.70 -5.44
C VAL A 247 -3.05 12.42 -6.79
N CYS A 248 -3.84 13.49 -6.99
CA CYS A 248 -3.83 14.28 -8.23
C CYS A 248 -2.49 14.98 -8.48
N ALA A 249 -1.86 15.51 -7.44
CA ALA A 249 -0.56 16.19 -7.55
C ALA A 249 0.54 15.22 -7.99
N LEU A 250 0.64 14.06 -7.33
CA LEU A 250 1.60 13.02 -7.70
C LEU A 250 1.33 12.46 -9.11
N HIS A 251 0.07 12.22 -9.46
CA HIS A 251 -0.29 11.70 -10.79
C HIS A 251 0.14 12.68 -11.89
N ARG A 252 -0.21 13.96 -11.78
CA ARG A 252 0.23 14.99 -12.71
C ARG A 252 1.75 15.12 -12.78
N GLY A 253 2.43 15.16 -11.66
CA GLY A 253 3.88 15.39 -11.60
C GLY A 253 4.74 14.19 -12.01
N LEU A 254 4.21 12.97 -12.01
CA LEU A 254 5.02 11.77 -12.22
C LEU A 254 4.54 10.89 -13.39
N ILE A 255 3.28 10.99 -13.80
CA ILE A 255 2.68 10.13 -14.84
C ILE A 255 2.26 10.92 -16.08
N GLU A 256 1.69 12.11 -15.93
CA GLU A 256 1.21 12.93 -17.05
C GLU A 256 2.31 13.76 -17.73
N VAL A 257 3.57 13.57 -17.36
CA VAL A 257 4.74 14.36 -17.82
C VAL A 257 5.27 13.89 -19.17
#